data_24f961a387c340289bdfb88e553aaef4
#
_entry.id   24f961a387c340289bdfb88e553aaef4
#
_cell.length_a   1.000
_cell.length_b   1.000
_cell.length_c   1.000
_cell.angle_alpha   90.00
_cell.angle_beta   90.00
_cell.angle_gamma   90.00
#
_symmetry.space_group_name_H-M   'P 1'
#
loop_
_entity.id
_entity.type
_entity.pdbx_description
1 polymer ?
#
loop_
_entity_poly.entity_id
_entity_poly.type
_entity_poly.pdbx_seq_one_letter_code
_entity_poly.pdbx_strand_id
1 'polypeptide(L)'
;LRWPRPARSKHRRRSPLPAGARFGRLAHSMKIRRAAKYGFCAGVRIADKKVKKFAREGNRGSILGQVVHNERVVDEMAQLGVGTVQHFEEAAAGSIIFSAHGVPPSFHARAQARGLKILDTTCPFVYDIHDEASVALAGGAHLVFIGDPHHREVAGYTRDLDPRRFHILMTVEEARAIDWSRYSKVKIFYQTTLNADDFED
;
A
#
# COMPACT_ATOMS: atom_id res chain seq x y z
N LEU A 1 -14.86 -5.23 28.05
CA LEU A 1 -14.43 -6.56 27.66
C LEU A 1 -12.90 -6.59 27.65
N ARG A 2 -12.34 -7.33 28.63
CA ARG A 2 -10.88 -7.48 28.79
C ARG A 2 -10.39 -8.58 27.84
N TRP A 3 -9.44 -8.25 26.96
CA TRP A 3 -8.78 -9.20 26.08
C TRP A 3 -7.94 -10.19 26.91
N PRO A 4 -8.02 -11.52 26.69
CA PRO A 4 -7.22 -12.50 27.41
C PRO A 4 -5.74 -12.35 27.03
N ARG A 5 -4.87 -12.24 28.05
CA ARG A 5 -3.42 -12.23 27.86
C ARG A 5 -2.95 -13.62 27.41
N PRO A 6 -2.06 -13.73 26.40
CA PRO A 6 -1.49 -15.01 26.02
C PRO A 6 -0.67 -15.59 27.20
N ALA A 7 -0.81 -16.89 27.41
CA ALA A 7 -0.10 -17.61 28.44
C ALA A 7 1.42 -17.51 28.21
N ARG A 8 2.17 -17.18 29.27
CA ARG A 8 3.64 -17.19 29.26
C ARG A 8 4.13 -18.60 28.90
N SER A 9 4.82 -18.73 27.77
CA SER A 9 5.54 -19.95 27.42
C SER A 9 6.60 -20.23 28.48
N LYS A 10 6.55 -21.40 29.09
CA LYS A 10 7.59 -21.90 30.00
C LYS A 10 8.87 -22.05 29.18
N HIS A 11 9.87 -21.21 29.45
CA HIS A 11 11.20 -21.40 28.91
C HIS A 11 11.70 -22.80 29.30
N ARG A 12 11.75 -23.71 28.33
CA ARG A 12 12.51 -24.97 28.47
C ARG A 12 13.97 -24.59 28.73
N ARG A 13 14.47 -24.94 29.95
CA ARG A 13 15.90 -24.87 30.25
C ARG A 13 16.63 -25.71 29.21
N ARG A 14 17.47 -25.08 28.38
CA ARG A 14 18.37 -25.81 27.52
C ARG A 14 19.38 -26.51 28.36
N SER A 15 19.44 -27.86 28.30
CA SER A 15 20.52 -28.66 28.91
C SER A 15 21.86 -28.20 28.31
N PRO A 16 22.92 -28.06 29.14
CA PRO A 16 24.24 -27.74 28.60
C PRO A 16 24.71 -28.86 27.68
N LEU A 17 25.21 -28.51 26.52
CA LEU A 17 25.83 -29.45 25.58
C LEU A 17 27.08 -30.05 26.22
N PRO A 18 27.36 -31.36 25.99
CA PRO A 18 28.55 -32.03 26.59
C PRO A 18 29.81 -31.33 26.07
N ALA A 19 30.70 -31.01 27.01
CA ALA A 19 32.02 -30.46 26.69
C ALA A 19 32.81 -31.53 25.88
N GLY A 20 33.10 -31.21 24.61
CA GLY A 20 33.93 -32.08 23.77
C GLY A 20 33.36 -32.40 22.38
N ALA A 21 32.17 -31.94 22.01
CA ALA A 21 31.70 -32.06 20.63
C ALA A 21 32.50 -31.14 19.69
N ARG A 22 33.53 -31.68 19.07
CA ARG A 22 34.20 -31.03 17.93
C ARG A 22 33.22 -31.04 16.76
N PHE A 23 32.44 -29.97 16.61
CA PHE A 23 31.76 -29.71 15.34
C PHE A 23 32.84 -29.43 14.29
N GLY A 24 33.05 -30.41 13.40
CA GLY A 24 33.88 -30.19 12.21
C GLY A 24 33.36 -28.93 11.52
N ARG A 25 34.23 -27.98 11.27
CA ARG A 25 33.92 -26.78 10.48
C ARG A 25 33.61 -27.27 9.06
N LEU A 26 32.34 -27.46 8.75
CA LEU A 26 31.88 -27.40 7.38
C LEU A 26 32.04 -25.93 6.96
N ALA A 27 33.24 -25.60 6.47
CA ALA A 27 33.52 -24.30 5.90
C ALA A 27 32.82 -24.19 4.52
N HIS A 28 31.51 -24.16 4.54
CA HIS A 28 30.77 -23.67 3.40
C HIS A 28 30.89 -22.15 3.42
N SER A 29 31.83 -21.62 2.63
CA SER A 29 31.95 -20.19 2.44
C SER A 29 30.67 -19.70 1.75
N MET A 30 29.77 -19.10 2.53
CA MET A 30 28.60 -18.44 2.00
C MET A 30 29.04 -17.22 1.20
N LYS A 31 28.72 -17.19 -0.11
CA LYS A 31 28.99 -16.04 -0.97
C LYS A 31 27.77 -15.11 -0.97
N ILE A 32 27.87 -13.99 -0.30
CA ILE A 32 26.81 -12.96 -0.30
C ILE A 32 27.06 -12.01 -1.47
N ARG A 33 26.05 -11.88 -2.34
CA ARG A 33 26.03 -10.87 -3.42
C ARG A 33 24.92 -9.87 -3.14
N ARG A 34 25.26 -8.60 -3.06
CA ARG A 34 24.31 -7.51 -2.94
C ARG A 34 23.98 -6.97 -4.32
N ALA A 35 22.68 -6.76 -4.62
CA ALA A 35 22.26 -6.12 -5.85
C ALA A 35 22.86 -4.71 -5.98
N ALA A 36 23.20 -4.28 -7.18
CA ALA A 36 23.73 -2.93 -7.43
C ALA A 36 22.67 -1.84 -7.16
N LYS A 37 21.39 -2.14 -7.45
CA LYS A 37 20.25 -1.29 -7.12
C LYS A 37 19.36 -2.04 -6.13
N TYR A 38 19.10 -1.45 -4.99
CA TYR A 38 18.30 -2.04 -3.91
C TYR A 38 17.62 -0.96 -3.07
N GLY A 39 16.62 -1.36 -2.28
CA GLY A 39 15.84 -0.48 -1.39
C GLY A 39 14.50 -0.10 -2.00
N PHE A 40 13.84 0.86 -1.37
CA PHE A 40 12.52 1.31 -1.77
C PHE A 40 12.56 2.13 -3.06
N CYS A 41 11.48 2.05 -3.86
CA CYS A 41 11.25 2.94 -5.00
C CYS A 41 11.12 4.41 -4.55
N ALA A 42 11.07 5.34 -5.50
CA ALA A 42 10.99 6.77 -5.20
C ALA A 42 9.73 7.13 -4.41
N GLY A 43 8.57 6.59 -4.79
CA GLY A 43 7.28 6.84 -4.13
C GLY A 43 7.29 6.41 -2.66
N VAL A 44 7.74 5.18 -2.38
CA VAL A 44 7.86 4.67 -1.01
C VAL A 44 8.84 5.51 -0.18
N ARG A 45 9.99 5.92 -0.76
CA ARG A 45 10.94 6.79 -0.06
C ARG A 45 10.37 8.17 0.29
N ILE A 46 9.53 8.72 -0.59
CA ILE A 46 8.85 10.01 -0.36
C ILE A 46 7.86 9.85 0.80
N ALA A 47 7.02 8.82 0.78
CA ALA A 47 6.04 8.54 1.82
C ALA A 47 6.73 8.34 3.19
N ASP A 48 7.72 7.45 3.26
CA ASP A 48 8.51 7.19 4.48
C ASP A 48 9.11 8.48 5.06
N LYS A 49 9.77 9.28 4.22
CA LYS A 49 10.38 10.55 4.66
C LYS A 49 9.34 11.55 5.17
N LYS A 50 8.19 11.69 4.49
CA LYS A 50 7.13 12.61 4.90
C LYS A 50 6.58 12.23 6.28
N VAL A 51 6.26 10.94 6.49
CA VAL A 51 5.72 10.46 7.77
C VAL A 51 6.75 10.60 8.90
N LYS A 52 8.00 10.21 8.66
CA LYS A 52 9.07 10.37 9.66
C LYS A 52 9.32 11.83 10.03
N LYS A 53 9.29 12.75 9.06
CA LYS A 53 9.40 14.19 9.33
C LYS A 53 8.24 14.65 10.20
N PHE A 54 7.01 14.33 9.80
CA PHE A 54 5.80 14.67 10.55
C PHE A 54 5.86 14.21 12.02
N ALA A 55 6.26 12.95 12.24
CA ALA A 55 6.37 12.39 13.59
C ALA A 55 7.48 13.05 14.43
N ARG A 56 8.65 13.33 13.82
CA ARG A 56 9.78 14.00 14.50
C ARG A 56 9.47 15.45 14.90
N GLU A 57 8.55 16.09 14.22
CA GLU A 57 8.03 17.42 14.58
C GLU A 57 7.03 17.37 15.76
N GLY A 58 6.88 16.20 16.40
CA GLY A 58 5.99 16.01 17.54
C GLY A 58 4.52 15.82 17.16
N ASN A 59 4.21 15.72 15.86
CA ASN A 59 2.85 15.48 15.41
C ASN A 59 2.45 14.01 15.61
N ARG A 60 1.16 13.80 15.83
CA ARG A 60 0.54 12.48 15.95
C ARG A 60 -0.61 12.34 14.97
N GLY A 61 -0.87 11.12 14.53
CA GLY A 61 -1.92 10.88 13.56
C GLY A 61 -2.14 9.40 13.29
N SER A 62 -3.18 9.12 12.49
CA SER A 62 -3.54 7.78 12.06
C SER A 62 -3.22 7.62 10.57
N ILE A 63 -2.47 6.58 10.22
CA ILE A 63 -2.23 6.19 8.84
C ILE A 63 -3.40 5.32 8.40
N LEU A 64 -4.08 5.69 7.33
CA LEU A 64 -5.14 4.89 6.75
C LEU A 64 -4.54 3.74 5.90
N GLY A 65 -4.60 2.55 6.45
CA GLY A 65 -3.89 1.39 5.93
C GLY A 65 -2.39 1.45 6.22
N GLN A 66 -1.62 0.61 5.56
CA GLN A 66 -0.17 0.65 5.68
C GLN A 66 0.40 1.75 4.79
N VAL A 67 1.37 2.53 5.29
CA VAL A 67 2.10 3.52 4.48
C VAL A 67 2.71 2.85 3.24
N VAL A 68 3.26 1.67 3.45
CA VAL A 68 3.84 0.80 2.45
C VAL A 68 3.69 -0.65 2.93
N HIS A 69 3.71 -1.62 2.02
CA HIS A 69 3.67 -3.04 2.34
C HIS A 69 5.01 -3.53 2.92
N ASN A 70 5.34 -3.07 4.13
CA ASN A 70 6.55 -3.47 4.83
C ASN A 70 6.34 -3.33 6.35
N GLU A 71 6.24 -4.46 7.04
CA GLU A 71 5.96 -4.52 8.48
C GLU A 71 6.98 -3.74 9.31
N ARG A 72 8.27 -3.82 8.96
CA ARG A 72 9.32 -3.08 9.67
C ARG A 72 9.10 -1.56 9.60
N VAL A 73 8.63 -1.04 8.47
CA VAL A 73 8.30 0.38 8.33
C VAL A 73 7.07 0.73 9.15
N VAL A 74 6.06 -0.13 9.15
CA VAL A 74 4.84 0.05 9.97
C VAL A 74 5.19 0.10 11.45
N ASP A 75 6.03 -0.83 11.95
CA ASP A 75 6.49 -0.86 13.33
C ASP A 75 7.29 0.39 13.71
N GLU A 76 8.17 0.84 12.81
CA GLU A 76 8.95 2.08 13.02
C GLU A 76 8.03 3.30 13.15
N MET A 77 6.99 3.40 12.31
CA MET A 77 6.00 4.48 12.40
C MET A 77 5.22 4.42 13.73
N ALA A 78 4.82 3.22 14.15
CA ALA A 78 4.13 3.03 15.42
C ALA A 78 4.99 3.48 16.62
N GLN A 79 6.30 3.16 16.61
CA GLN A 79 7.25 3.62 17.63
C GLN A 79 7.40 5.14 17.64
N LEU A 80 7.22 5.81 16.51
CA LEU A 80 7.23 7.25 16.40
C LEU A 80 5.87 7.90 16.81
N GLY A 81 4.90 7.09 17.24
CA GLY A 81 3.58 7.57 17.67
C GLY A 81 2.58 7.81 16.56
N VAL A 82 2.82 7.22 15.38
CA VAL A 82 1.91 7.25 14.23
C VAL A 82 1.34 5.85 14.01
N GLY A 83 0.11 5.64 14.43
CA GLY A 83 -0.55 4.35 14.37
C GLY A 83 -1.22 4.08 13.02
N THR A 84 -1.47 2.81 12.71
CA THR A 84 -2.20 2.37 11.52
C THR A 84 -3.65 2.07 11.89
N VAL A 85 -4.60 2.52 11.05
CA VAL A 85 -6.02 2.20 11.13
C VAL A 85 -6.47 1.55 9.82
N GLN A 86 -7.43 0.64 9.89
CA GLN A 86 -7.91 -0.06 8.70
C GLN A 86 -9.05 0.71 8.03
N HIS A 87 -9.90 1.35 8.82
CA HIS A 87 -11.05 2.11 8.36
C HIS A 87 -10.89 3.57 8.72
N PHE A 88 -11.42 4.42 7.85
CA PHE A 88 -11.34 5.87 8.01
C PHE A 88 -11.97 6.37 9.32
N GLU A 89 -13.01 5.69 9.78
CA GLU A 89 -13.77 6.01 10.99
C GLU A 89 -12.94 5.83 12.27
N GLU A 90 -11.96 4.95 12.23
CA GLU A 90 -11.05 4.64 13.35
C GLU A 90 -9.99 5.73 13.56
N ALA A 91 -9.85 6.65 12.61
CA ALA A 91 -8.88 7.72 12.72
C ALA A 91 -9.17 8.59 13.93
N ALA A 92 -8.19 8.72 14.83
CA ALA A 92 -8.26 9.58 15.98
C ALA A 92 -8.34 11.07 15.55
N ALA A 93 -8.77 11.93 16.48
CA ALA A 93 -8.70 13.37 16.26
C ALA A 93 -7.25 13.82 16.00
N GLY A 94 -7.08 14.86 15.20
CA GLY A 94 -5.79 15.46 14.88
C GLY A 94 -5.42 15.31 13.41
N SER A 95 -4.65 14.30 13.04
CA SER A 95 -4.17 14.15 11.67
C SER A 95 -4.48 12.76 11.08
N ILE A 96 -4.83 12.75 9.81
CA ILE A 96 -4.92 11.53 9.01
C ILE A 96 -3.83 11.54 7.93
N ILE A 97 -3.20 10.39 7.74
CA ILE A 97 -2.13 10.20 6.77
C ILE A 97 -2.63 9.25 5.70
N PHE A 98 -2.68 9.72 4.46
CA PHE A 98 -2.98 8.89 3.31
C PHE A 98 -1.70 8.22 2.82
N SER A 99 -1.77 6.90 2.59
CA SER A 99 -0.63 6.08 2.22
C SER A 99 -0.13 6.33 0.79
N ALA A 100 0.99 5.73 0.44
CA ALA A 100 1.53 5.83 -0.92
C ALA A 100 0.58 5.28 -2.01
N HIS A 101 -0.36 4.43 -1.64
CA HIS A 101 -1.36 3.85 -2.57
C HIS A 101 -2.46 4.82 -3.00
N GLY A 102 -2.53 5.99 -2.37
CA GLY A 102 -3.62 6.94 -2.60
C GLY A 102 -4.92 6.54 -1.91
N VAL A 103 -5.89 7.43 -2.02
CA VAL A 103 -7.25 7.25 -1.51
C VAL A 103 -8.25 7.85 -2.49
N PRO A 104 -9.53 7.42 -2.46
CA PRO A 104 -10.58 8.08 -3.23
C PRO A 104 -10.69 9.57 -2.89
N PRO A 105 -11.03 10.44 -3.85
CA PRO A 105 -11.20 11.88 -3.63
C PRO A 105 -12.16 12.22 -2.48
N SER A 106 -13.21 11.43 -2.30
CA SER A 106 -14.18 11.60 -1.20
C SER A 106 -13.53 11.57 0.20
N PHE A 107 -12.40 10.91 0.35
CA PHE A 107 -11.73 10.81 1.66
C PHE A 107 -11.08 12.14 2.06
N HIS A 108 -10.64 12.94 1.11
CA HIS A 108 -10.17 14.30 1.38
C HIS A 108 -11.31 15.16 1.93
N ALA A 109 -12.47 15.14 1.28
CA ALA A 109 -13.65 15.88 1.75
C ALA A 109 -14.11 15.40 3.15
N ARG A 110 -14.12 14.07 3.38
CA ARG A 110 -14.46 13.48 4.69
C ARG A 110 -13.48 13.88 5.78
N ALA A 111 -12.18 13.93 5.49
CA ALA A 111 -11.17 14.35 6.44
C ALA A 111 -11.35 15.84 6.81
N GLN A 112 -11.60 16.69 5.83
CA GLN A 112 -11.90 18.11 6.04
C GLN A 112 -13.15 18.30 6.89
N ALA A 113 -14.23 17.59 6.58
CA ALA A 113 -15.50 17.65 7.34
C ALA A 113 -15.33 17.23 8.81
N ARG A 114 -14.36 16.35 9.12
CA ARG A 114 -14.00 15.95 10.50
C ARG A 114 -12.97 16.86 11.15
N GLY A 115 -12.52 17.92 10.48
CA GLY A 115 -11.46 18.82 10.98
C GLY A 115 -10.08 18.14 11.10
N LEU A 116 -9.85 17.05 10.39
CA LEU A 116 -8.57 16.35 10.40
C LEU A 116 -7.55 17.07 9.52
N LYS A 117 -6.33 17.23 10.02
CA LYS A 117 -5.20 17.66 9.20
C LYS A 117 -4.79 16.50 8.29
N ILE A 118 -4.65 16.76 7.00
CA ILE A 118 -4.26 15.74 6.04
C ILE A 118 -2.76 15.80 5.78
N LEU A 119 -2.07 14.69 6.01
CA LEU A 119 -0.73 14.44 5.45
C LEU A 119 -0.87 13.47 4.29
N ASP A 120 -0.85 13.99 3.09
CA ASP A 120 -0.92 13.15 1.90
C ASP A 120 0.47 12.67 1.48
N THR A 121 0.63 11.35 1.44
CA THR A 121 1.87 10.70 1.03
C THR A 121 1.71 9.86 -0.23
N THR A 122 0.61 10.05 -0.96
CA THR A 122 0.33 9.38 -2.23
C THR A 122 1.52 9.49 -3.17
N CYS A 123 1.83 8.38 -3.82
CA CYS A 123 2.90 8.32 -4.81
C CYS A 123 2.55 9.21 -6.01
N PRO A 124 3.50 10.01 -6.54
CA PRO A 124 3.23 10.82 -7.73
C PRO A 124 2.67 10.05 -8.92
N PHE A 125 3.17 8.84 -9.19
CA PHE A 125 2.64 7.99 -10.27
C PHE A 125 1.17 7.57 -10.05
N VAL A 126 0.74 7.44 -8.80
CA VAL A 126 -0.66 7.18 -8.47
C VAL A 126 -1.51 8.41 -8.71
N TYR A 127 -0.99 9.61 -8.41
CA TYR A 127 -1.65 10.87 -8.75
C TYR A 127 -1.81 11.04 -10.26
N ASP A 128 -0.77 10.74 -11.04
CA ASP A 128 -0.83 10.84 -12.51
C ASP A 128 -1.99 9.99 -13.06
N ILE A 129 -2.20 8.78 -12.51
CA ILE A 129 -3.33 7.91 -12.91
C ILE A 129 -4.67 8.53 -12.51
N HIS A 130 -4.81 9.10 -11.31
CA HIS A 130 -6.04 9.79 -10.90
C HIS A 130 -6.39 10.95 -11.83
N ASP A 131 -5.40 11.78 -12.18
CA ASP A 131 -5.58 12.94 -13.03
C ASP A 131 -5.94 12.52 -14.46
N GLU A 132 -5.19 11.57 -15.04
CA GLU A 132 -5.48 11.05 -16.37
C GLU A 132 -6.84 10.35 -16.44
N ALA A 133 -7.24 9.59 -15.42
CA ALA A 133 -8.55 8.96 -15.36
C ALA A 133 -9.67 9.99 -15.34
N SER A 134 -9.50 11.06 -14.56
CA SER A 134 -10.46 12.16 -14.51
C SER A 134 -10.61 12.87 -15.86
N VAL A 135 -9.51 13.16 -16.55
CA VAL A 135 -9.50 13.74 -17.89
C VAL A 135 -10.16 12.82 -18.92
N ALA A 136 -9.84 11.51 -18.86
CA ALA A 136 -10.41 10.53 -19.78
C ALA A 136 -11.93 10.39 -19.59
N LEU A 137 -12.41 10.38 -18.34
CA LEU A 137 -13.85 10.35 -18.02
C LEU A 137 -14.56 11.60 -18.52
N ALA A 138 -13.99 12.79 -18.32
CA ALA A 138 -14.54 14.04 -18.84
C ALA A 138 -14.59 14.03 -20.36
N GLY A 139 -13.64 13.39 -21.03
CA GLY A 139 -13.59 13.17 -22.47
C GLY A 139 -14.49 12.04 -23.00
N GLY A 140 -15.37 11.49 -22.15
CA GLY A 140 -16.33 10.44 -22.52
C GLY A 140 -15.76 9.04 -22.65
N ALA A 141 -14.52 8.78 -22.19
CA ALA A 141 -13.94 7.46 -22.24
C ALA A 141 -14.56 6.52 -21.21
N HIS A 142 -14.60 5.23 -21.55
CA HIS A 142 -14.77 4.15 -20.62
C HIS A 142 -13.41 3.74 -20.07
N LEU A 143 -13.27 3.57 -18.75
CA LEU A 143 -11.99 3.24 -18.14
C LEU A 143 -11.82 1.74 -17.96
N VAL A 144 -10.61 1.27 -18.10
CA VAL A 144 -10.22 -0.10 -17.76
C VAL A 144 -9.02 -0.02 -16.81
N PHE A 145 -9.16 -0.60 -15.65
CA PHE A 145 -8.07 -0.75 -14.68
C PHE A 145 -7.62 -2.22 -14.68
N ILE A 146 -6.39 -2.45 -15.10
CA ILE A 146 -5.76 -3.78 -14.97
C ILE A 146 -5.10 -3.84 -13.60
N GLY A 147 -5.62 -4.71 -12.72
CA GLY A 147 -5.16 -4.81 -11.34
C GLY A 147 -6.11 -5.59 -10.44
N ASP A 148 -5.64 -5.90 -9.24
CA ASP A 148 -6.43 -6.57 -8.21
C ASP A 148 -7.54 -5.63 -7.68
N PRO A 149 -8.83 -5.98 -7.82
CA PRO A 149 -9.95 -5.17 -7.34
C PRO A 149 -9.92 -4.94 -5.82
N HIS A 150 -9.24 -5.80 -5.07
CA HIS A 150 -9.09 -5.68 -3.62
C HIS A 150 -7.85 -4.87 -3.21
N HIS A 151 -6.99 -4.53 -4.15
CA HIS A 151 -5.81 -3.72 -3.86
C HIS A 151 -6.19 -2.27 -3.55
N ARG A 152 -5.57 -1.68 -2.53
CA ARG A 152 -5.89 -0.30 -2.07
C ARG A 152 -5.71 0.76 -3.15
N GLU A 153 -4.75 0.59 -4.03
CA GLU A 153 -4.50 1.50 -5.16
C GLU A 153 -5.68 1.49 -6.13
N VAL A 154 -6.14 0.29 -6.55
CA VAL A 154 -7.29 0.15 -7.46
C VAL A 154 -8.57 0.66 -6.81
N ALA A 155 -8.79 0.35 -5.53
CA ALA A 155 -9.90 0.91 -4.77
C ALA A 155 -9.81 2.45 -4.65
N GLY A 156 -8.60 3.01 -4.58
CA GLY A 156 -8.35 4.45 -4.60
C GLY A 156 -8.84 5.11 -5.87
N TYR A 157 -8.65 4.47 -7.03
CA TYR A 157 -9.09 4.99 -8.33
C TYR A 157 -10.61 4.87 -8.54
N THR A 158 -11.21 3.77 -8.08
CA THR A 158 -12.52 3.32 -8.58
C THR A 158 -13.67 3.59 -7.62
N ARG A 159 -13.42 3.73 -6.33
CA ARG A 159 -14.47 3.79 -5.29
C ARG A 159 -15.50 4.89 -5.50
N ASP A 160 -15.05 6.05 -6.00
CA ASP A 160 -15.92 7.22 -6.20
C ASP A 160 -16.46 7.30 -7.64
N LEU A 161 -16.11 6.34 -8.49
CA LEU A 161 -16.56 6.32 -9.87
C LEU A 161 -17.91 5.62 -10.03
N ASP A 162 -18.68 6.02 -11.04
CA ASP A 162 -19.86 5.29 -11.48
C ASP A 162 -19.43 3.91 -12.02
N PRO A 163 -19.91 2.78 -11.43
CA PRO A 163 -19.50 1.44 -11.85
C PRO A 163 -19.82 1.14 -13.33
N ARG A 164 -20.69 1.90 -13.97
CA ARG A 164 -21.01 1.78 -15.40
C ARG A 164 -19.94 2.41 -16.30
N ARG A 165 -18.99 3.14 -15.73
CA ARG A 165 -17.96 3.90 -16.44
C ARG A 165 -16.59 3.25 -16.48
N PHE A 166 -16.44 2.10 -15.82
CA PHE A 166 -15.17 1.39 -15.79
C PHE A 166 -15.33 -0.12 -15.67
N HIS A 167 -14.24 -0.84 -15.99
CA HIS A 167 -14.02 -2.24 -15.65
C HIS A 167 -12.70 -2.37 -14.88
N ILE A 168 -12.63 -3.37 -13.98
CA ILE A 168 -11.38 -3.84 -13.36
C ILE A 168 -11.14 -5.24 -13.90
N LEU A 169 -9.94 -5.50 -14.43
CA LEU A 169 -9.59 -6.76 -15.07
C LEU A 169 -8.28 -7.31 -14.50
N MET A 170 -8.23 -8.62 -14.31
CA MET A 170 -7.04 -9.35 -13.88
C MET A 170 -6.56 -10.32 -14.95
N THR A 171 -7.44 -10.74 -15.85
CA THR A 171 -7.16 -11.80 -16.83
C THR A 171 -7.60 -11.43 -18.24
N VAL A 172 -6.99 -12.09 -19.22
CA VAL A 172 -7.36 -11.95 -20.64
C VAL A 172 -8.78 -12.48 -20.88
N GLU A 173 -9.20 -13.52 -20.14
CA GLU A 173 -10.53 -14.11 -20.24
C GLU A 173 -11.60 -13.11 -19.82
N GLU A 174 -11.38 -12.35 -18.75
CA GLU A 174 -12.27 -11.25 -18.34
C GLU A 174 -12.36 -10.18 -19.42
N ALA A 175 -11.24 -9.82 -20.03
CA ALA A 175 -11.23 -8.85 -21.12
C ALA A 175 -12.00 -9.36 -22.35
N ARG A 176 -11.88 -10.64 -22.71
CA ARG A 176 -12.60 -11.28 -23.83
C ARG A 176 -14.10 -11.37 -23.60
N ALA A 177 -14.54 -11.42 -22.35
CA ALA A 177 -15.97 -11.51 -22.01
C ALA A 177 -16.71 -10.17 -22.20
N ILE A 178 -16.01 -9.07 -22.40
CA ILE A 178 -16.61 -7.74 -22.55
C ILE A 178 -16.91 -7.46 -24.02
N ASP A 179 -18.12 -6.98 -24.30
CA ASP A 179 -18.48 -6.45 -25.60
C ASP A 179 -17.94 -5.03 -25.77
N TRP A 180 -16.72 -4.93 -26.31
CA TRP A 180 -16.01 -3.66 -26.51
C TRP A 180 -16.66 -2.76 -27.56
N SER A 181 -17.51 -3.27 -28.43
CA SER A 181 -18.21 -2.47 -29.45
C SER A 181 -19.13 -1.41 -28.85
N ARG A 182 -19.49 -1.58 -27.57
CA ARG A 182 -20.33 -0.63 -26.82
C ARG A 182 -19.60 0.65 -26.43
N TYR A 183 -18.29 0.69 -26.54
CA TYR A 183 -17.47 1.81 -26.10
C TYR A 183 -16.73 2.43 -27.29
N SER A 184 -17.06 3.68 -27.61
CA SER A 184 -16.40 4.42 -28.68
C SER A 184 -14.98 4.86 -28.34
N LYS A 185 -14.68 4.94 -27.04
CA LYS A 185 -13.38 5.33 -26.51
C LYS A 185 -13.08 4.59 -25.22
N VAL A 186 -11.92 3.96 -25.15
CA VAL A 186 -11.44 3.24 -23.95
C VAL A 186 -10.09 3.83 -23.55
N LYS A 187 -9.86 4.00 -22.24
CA LYS A 187 -8.56 4.34 -21.66
C LYS A 187 -8.20 3.26 -20.66
N ILE A 188 -7.00 2.70 -20.79
CA ILE A 188 -6.49 1.62 -19.96
C ILE A 188 -5.45 2.16 -18.99
N PHE A 189 -5.53 1.73 -17.73
CA PHE A 189 -4.59 2.01 -16.67
C PHE A 189 -4.15 0.70 -16.02
N TYR A 190 -2.95 0.68 -15.49
CA TYR A 190 -2.37 -0.46 -14.78
C TYR A 190 -2.14 -0.10 -13.33
N GLN A 191 -2.39 -1.05 -12.42
CA GLN A 191 -1.92 -0.94 -11.05
C GLN A 191 -0.39 -0.85 -11.05
N THR A 192 0.18 0.15 -10.37
CA THR A 192 1.61 0.49 -10.47
C THR A 192 2.55 -0.59 -9.94
N THR A 193 2.02 -1.60 -9.23
CA THR A 193 2.78 -2.70 -8.62
C THR A 193 2.68 -4.01 -9.39
N LEU A 194 2.02 -4.04 -10.55
CA LEU A 194 1.99 -5.21 -11.40
C LEU A 194 3.36 -5.45 -12.07
N ASN A 195 3.64 -6.71 -12.35
CA ASN A 195 4.78 -7.07 -13.18
C ASN A 195 4.43 -6.84 -14.66
N ALA A 196 5.19 -5.98 -15.34
CA ALA A 196 4.94 -5.66 -16.75
C ALA A 196 5.03 -6.91 -17.65
N ASP A 197 5.93 -7.84 -17.34
CA ASP A 197 6.14 -9.06 -18.13
C ASP A 197 4.87 -9.96 -18.20
N ASP A 198 3.96 -9.84 -17.21
CA ASP A 198 2.72 -10.63 -17.18
C ASP A 198 1.65 -10.11 -18.16
N PHE A 199 1.89 -8.98 -18.83
CA PHE A 199 0.92 -8.28 -19.68
C PHE A 199 1.48 -7.88 -21.06
N GLU A 200 2.61 -8.44 -21.48
CA GLU A 200 3.24 -8.13 -22.78
C GLU A 200 2.69 -8.94 -23.96
N ASP A 201 1.81 -9.95 -23.75
CA ASP A 201 1.27 -10.84 -24.80
C ASP A 201 -0.07 -10.35 -25.40
#